data_9b25a64a5eff1a418fcdad693d7c0593
#
_entry.id   9b25a64a5eff1a418fcdad693d7c0593
#
_cell.length_a   1.000
_cell.length_b   1.000
_cell.length_c   1.000
_cell.angle_alpha   90.00
_cell.angle_beta   90.00
_cell.angle_gamma   90.00
#
_symmetry.space_group_name_H-M   'P 1'
#
loop_
_entity.id
_entity.type
_entity.pdbx_description
1 polymer ?
#
loop_
_entity_poly.entity_id
_entity_poly.type
_entity_poly.pdbx_seq_one_letter_code
_entity_poly.pdbx_strand_id
1 'polypeptide(L)'
;MLIYLCSSSHGFGHAARDAAVLQQLRRLRPEWTLVMSSGLPSPVLNLLLGDAAIEQRSCQWDVGMVQADALGVDCAATLRALDELEQRLPALIEAEALWLASQGQPVLIIGDIPPAAAALAQRLDAPLVWMSNFGWDDIYRPLGCAFQRWADAAAEAYRCGDLLLRCPFDLAMHWGLPEQRLGLVCASPRPIPADLEACLDAQDAPLVLVGFGGLGLSLSRDLFQLWPNHHFLLPASADASQAPELAALPNLTFLPDGLRPVDVLGRCSRFLGKPGFSSFCEAMAQGVGMHVVERSGFAEASALMDGLRRHSQHRCLSRQELDTGAWQLDQPLLAPSEAPLSASGAEEAALALVGWVASRF
;
A
#
# COMPACT_ATOMS: atom_id res chain seq x y z
N MET A 1 -18.00 19.99 2.70
CA MET A 1 -17.53 19.01 1.70
C MET A 1 -17.23 17.71 2.42
N LEU A 2 -17.73 16.62 1.91
CA LEU A 2 -17.40 15.27 2.37
C LEU A 2 -16.53 14.57 1.32
N ILE A 3 -15.38 14.09 1.73
CA ILE A 3 -14.49 13.25 0.93
C ILE A 3 -14.70 11.80 1.37
N TYR A 4 -15.16 10.95 0.45
CA TYR A 4 -15.37 9.55 0.70
C TYR A 4 -14.38 8.72 -0.13
N LEU A 5 -13.41 8.10 0.53
CA LEU A 5 -12.37 7.33 -0.10
C LEU A 5 -12.69 5.84 -0.01
N CYS A 6 -12.93 5.20 -1.18
CA CYS A 6 -13.05 3.75 -1.34
C CYS A 6 -11.64 3.15 -1.51
N SER A 7 -11.13 2.55 -0.44
CA SER A 7 -9.80 1.95 -0.39
C SER A 7 -9.87 0.45 -0.63
N SER A 8 -9.02 -0.05 -1.52
CA SER A 8 -8.86 -1.49 -1.71
C SER A 8 -8.39 -2.19 -0.45
N SER A 9 -8.96 -3.35 -0.18
CA SER A 9 -8.52 -4.22 0.93
C SER A 9 -7.47 -5.25 0.50
N HIS A 10 -6.93 -5.13 -0.71
CA HIS A 10 -5.85 -5.98 -1.23
C HIS A 10 -4.50 -5.64 -0.57
N GLY A 11 -4.28 -6.17 0.63
CA GLY A 11 -3.10 -5.85 1.45
C GLY A 11 -3.19 -4.47 2.11
N PHE A 12 -2.15 -4.10 2.84
CA PHE A 12 -2.13 -2.86 3.63
C PHE A 12 -1.63 -1.64 2.85
N GLY A 13 -1.07 -1.87 1.66
CA GLY A 13 -0.41 -0.83 0.88
C GLY A 13 -1.33 0.28 0.41
N HIS A 14 -2.53 -0.07 -0.11
CA HIS A 14 -3.53 0.92 -0.50
C HIS A 14 -3.93 1.79 0.68
N ALA A 15 -4.35 1.16 1.77
CA ALA A 15 -4.75 1.89 2.97
C ALA A 15 -3.63 2.77 3.55
N ALA A 16 -2.37 2.36 3.46
CA ALA A 16 -1.24 3.16 3.94
C ALA A 16 -1.06 4.45 3.13
N ARG A 17 -1.11 4.37 1.78
CA ARG A 17 -1.03 5.57 0.92
C ARG A 17 -2.27 6.46 1.05
N ASP A 18 -3.45 5.86 1.16
CA ASP A 18 -4.72 6.57 1.35
C ASP A 18 -4.73 7.34 2.66
N ALA A 19 -4.29 6.71 3.75
CA ALA A 19 -4.15 7.36 5.05
C ALA A 19 -3.18 8.55 4.98
N ALA A 20 -2.07 8.43 4.23
CA ALA A 20 -1.13 9.53 4.06
C ALA A 20 -1.78 10.73 3.36
N VAL A 21 -2.55 10.50 2.29
CA VAL A 21 -3.27 11.57 1.57
C VAL A 21 -4.37 12.18 2.44
N LEU A 22 -5.18 11.35 3.12
CA LEU A 22 -6.24 11.86 4.03
C LEU A 22 -5.68 12.68 5.19
N GLN A 23 -4.50 12.32 5.73
CA GLN A 23 -3.81 13.11 6.75
C GLN A 23 -3.37 14.47 6.21
N GLN A 24 -2.89 14.57 4.97
CA GLN A 24 -2.56 15.85 4.34
C GLN A 24 -3.83 16.67 4.08
N LEU A 25 -4.91 16.04 3.59
CA LEU A 25 -6.20 16.72 3.43
C LEU A 25 -6.73 17.27 4.75
N ARG A 26 -6.61 16.52 5.85
CA ARG A 26 -7.01 16.98 7.19
C ARG A 26 -6.24 18.23 7.63
N ARG A 27 -4.95 18.33 7.28
CA ARG A 27 -4.13 19.51 7.58
C ARG A 27 -4.51 20.71 6.74
N LEU A 28 -4.79 20.50 5.44
CA LEU A 28 -5.14 21.58 4.51
C LEU A 28 -6.57 22.07 4.67
N ARG A 29 -7.50 21.17 5.01
CA ARG A 29 -8.94 21.44 5.06
C ARG A 29 -9.55 20.79 6.31
N PRO A 30 -9.26 21.34 7.50
CA PRO A 30 -9.73 20.78 8.76
C PRO A 30 -11.27 20.76 8.88
N GLU A 31 -11.96 21.60 8.12
CA GLU A 31 -13.42 21.69 8.07
C GLU A 31 -14.10 20.62 7.20
N TRP A 32 -13.35 19.86 6.40
CA TRP A 32 -13.92 18.80 5.56
C TRP A 32 -14.21 17.55 6.39
N THR A 33 -15.31 16.88 6.07
CA THR A 33 -15.58 15.54 6.57
C THR A 33 -14.79 14.55 5.73
N LEU A 34 -13.87 13.81 6.36
CA LEU A 34 -13.05 12.79 5.70
C LEU A 34 -13.48 11.41 6.14
N VAL A 35 -13.73 10.54 5.18
CA VAL A 35 -14.17 9.14 5.39
C VAL A 35 -13.26 8.21 4.64
N MET A 36 -12.74 7.19 5.31
CA MET A 36 -12.03 6.07 4.71
C MET A 36 -12.89 4.82 4.78
N SER A 37 -13.24 4.28 3.64
CA SER A 37 -14.09 3.09 3.52
C SER A 37 -13.25 1.92 2.97
N SER A 38 -13.08 0.87 3.76
CA SER A 38 -12.24 -0.28 3.42
C SER A 38 -12.73 -1.55 4.13
N GLY A 39 -12.49 -2.71 3.53
CA GLY A 39 -12.70 -4.02 4.16
C GLY A 39 -11.59 -4.43 5.15
N LEU A 40 -10.58 -3.60 5.36
CA LEU A 40 -9.51 -3.90 6.33
C LEU A 40 -10.00 -3.82 7.78
N PRO A 41 -9.40 -4.61 8.69
CA PRO A 41 -9.73 -4.55 10.11
C PRO A 41 -9.46 -3.17 10.71
N SER A 42 -10.37 -2.69 11.58
CA SER A 42 -10.22 -1.40 12.26
C SER A 42 -8.89 -1.19 12.99
N PRO A 43 -8.28 -2.18 13.65
CA PRO A 43 -6.96 -2.00 14.26
C PRO A 43 -5.87 -1.59 13.25
N VAL A 44 -5.92 -2.13 12.03
CA VAL A 44 -4.99 -1.76 10.95
C VAL A 44 -5.25 -0.33 10.49
N LEU A 45 -6.51 0.03 10.26
CA LEU A 45 -6.87 1.40 9.88
C LEU A 45 -6.50 2.41 10.96
N ASN A 46 -6.73 2.10 12.24
CA ASN A 46 -6.32 2.93 13.38
C ASN A 46 -4.81 3.15 13.42
N LEU A 47 -4.03 2.09 13.18
CA LEU A 47 -2.56 2.19 13.11
C LEU A 47 -2.12 3.17 12.01
N LEU A 48 -2.73 3.06 10.82
CA LEU A 48 -2.37 3.88 9.66
C LEU A 48 -2.84 5.33 9.81
N LEU A 49 -4.08 5.55 10.21
CA LEU A 49 -4.70 6.88 10.37
C LEU A 49 -4.16 7.63 11.60
N GLY A 50 -3.79 6.93 12.66
CA GLY A 50 -3.37 7.52 13.94
C GLY A 50 -4.48 8.39 14.53
N ASP A 51 -4.10 9.53 15.13
CA ASP A 51 -5.02 10.47 15.79
C ASP A 51 -5.77 11.38 14.79
N ALA A 52 -5.65 11.17 13.49
CA ALA A 52 -6.36 11.96 12.52
C ALA A 52 -7.89 11.74 12.63
N ALA A 53 -8.65 12.83 12.71
CA ALA A 53 -10.12 12.77 12.77
C ALA A 53 -10.71 12.37 11.40
N ILE A 54 -10.58 11.07 11.06
CA ILE A 54 -11.06 10.46 9.82
C ILE A 54 -12.04 9.35 10.19
N GLU A 55 -13.27 9.45 9.70
CA GLU A 55 -14.29 8.43 9.92
C GLU A 55 -13.96 7.15 9.16
N GLN A 56 -14.22 5.99 9.77
CA GLN A 56 -13.98 4.68 9.15
C GLN A 56 -15.31 3.99 8.86
N ARG A 57 -15.41 3.44 7.66
CA ARG A 57 -16.55 2.61 7.24
C ARG A 57 -16.05 1.25 6.76
N SER A 58 -16.65 0.19 7.30
CA SER A 58 -16.25 -1.18 6.96
C SER A 58 -17.01 -1.66 5.73
N CYS A 59 -16.39 -1.52 4.55
CA CYS A 59 -16.96 -1.93 3.26
C CYS A 59 -15.92 -2.64 2.42
N GLN A 60 -16.25 -3.83 1.93
CA GLN A 60 -15.39 -4.56 1.00
C GLN A 60 -15.80 -4.20 -0.45
N TRP A 61 -15.04 -3.30 -1.06
CA TRP A 61 -15.30 -2.75 -2.37
C TRP A 61 -14.74 -3.58 -3.52
N ASP A 62 -13.70 -4.37 -3.25
CA ASP A 62 -13.05 -5.27 -4.21
C ASP A 62 -12.52 -6.53 -3.54
N VAL A 63 -12.00 -7.44 -4.35
CA VAL A 63 -11.32 -8.67 -3.89
C VAL A 63 -9.81 -8.52 -4.00
N GLY A 64 -9.36 -7.82 -5.05
CA GLY A 64 -7.98 -7.89 -5.46
C GLY A 64 -7.60 -9.27 -5.99
N MET A 65 -6.45 -9.79 -5.56
CA MET A 65 -6.00 -11.16 -5.83
C MET A 65 -5.91 -11.94 -4.52
N VAL A 66 -6.59 -13.07 -4.44
CA VAL A 66 -6.40 -14.00 -3.31
C VAL A 66 -4.99 -14.57 -3.40
N GLN A 67 -4.25 -14.44 -2.32
CA GLN A 67 -2.85 -14.88 -2.27
C GLN A 67 -2.76 -16.34 -1.84
N ALA A 68 -1.94 -17.11 -2.53
CA ALA A 68 -1.61 -18.50 -2.15
C ALA A 68 -0.53 -18.52 -1.05
N ASP A 69 0.44 -17.58 -1.13
CA ASP A 69 1.48 -17.31 -0.13
C ASP A 69 1.94 -15.84 -0.26
N ALA A 70 3.01 -15.46 0.44
CA ALA A 70 3.53 -14.08 0.40
C ALA A 70 3.99 -13.62 -1.00
N LEU A 71 4.24 -14.53 -1.94
CA LEU A 71 4.77 -14.25 -3.28
C LEU A 71 3.89 -14.77 -4.43
N GLY A 72 2.92 -15.65 -4.16
CA GLY A 72 2.05 -16.29 -5.15
C GLY A 72 0.59 -15.86 -5.08
N VAL A 73 -0.20 -16.15 -6.13
CA VAL A 73 -1.64 -15.87 -6.22
C VAL A 73 -2.45 -17.13 -6.48
N ASP A 74 -3.67 -17.21 -5.93
CA ASP A 74 -4.66 -18.26 -6.20
C ASP A 74 -5.76 -17.71 -7.13
N CYS A 75 -5.61 -17.99 -8.42
CA CYS A 75 -6.57 -17.57 -9.45
C CYS A 75 -7.96 -18.17 -9.25
N ALA A 76 -8.08 -19.42 -8.83
CA ALA A 76 -9.35 -20.09 -8.67
C ALA A 76 -10.14 -19.53 -7.46
N ALA A 77 -9.44 -19.27 -6.34
CA ALA A 77 -10.03 -18.63 -5.19
C ALA A 77 -10.42 -17.18 -5.50
N THR A 78 -9.60 -16.46 -6.29
CA THR A 78 -9.90 -15.10 -6.73
C THR A 78 -11.19 -15.04 -7.53
N LEU A 79 -11.38 -15.92 -8.52
CA LEU A 79 -12.61 -15.96 -9.34
C LEU A 79 -13.84 -16.20 -8.48
N ARG A 80 -13.79 -17.16 -7.55
CA ARG A 80 -14.92 -17.40 -6.62
C ARG A 80 -15.26 -16.18 -5.78
N ALA A 81 -14.23 -15.54 -5.22
CA ALA A 81 -14.42 -14.34 -4.40
C ALA A 81 -15.00 -13.16 -5.20
N LEU A 82 -14.61 -13.02 -6.48
CA LEU A 82 -15.17 -12.01 -7.39
C LEU A 82 -16.66 -12.27 -7.66
N ASP A 83 -17.04 -13.53 -7.94
CA ASP A 83 -18.44 -13.91 -8.14
C ASP A 83 -19.30 -13.64 -6.88
N GLU A 84 -18.75 -13.92 -5.70
CA GLU A 84 -19.44 -13.66 -4.42
C GLU A 84 -19.57 -12.17 -4.13
N LEU A 85 -18.55 -11.38 -4.44
CA LEU A 85 -18.60 -9.94 -4.25
C LEU A 85 -19.61 -9.29 -5.21
N GLU A 86 -19.64 -9.69 -6.48
CA GLU A 86 -20.58 -9.18 -7.48
C GLU A 86 -22.05 -9.27 -7.00
N GLN A 87 -22.41 -10.37 -6.30
CA GLN A 87 -23.75 -10.55 -5.75
C GLN A 87 -24.08 -9.60 -4.60
N ARG A 88 -23.08 -9.17 -3.82
CA ARG A 88 -23.25 -8.31 -2.64
C ARG A 88 -23.14 -6.82 -2.93
N LEU A 89 -22.39 -6.45 -3.97
CA LEU A 89 -22.09 -5.06 -4.31
C LEU A 89 -23.35 -4.18 -4.47
N PRO A 90 -24.46 -4.58 -5.14
CA PRO A 90 -25.61 -3.70 -5.30
C PRO A 90 -26.22 -3.26 -3.96
N ALA A 91 -26.32 -4.16 -2.99
CA ALA A 91 -26.85 -3.83 -1.67
C ALA A 91 -25.88 -2.95 -0.86
N LEU A 92 -24.57 -3.20 -0.99
CA LEU A 92 -23.54 -2.39 -0.35
C LEU A 92 -23.55 -0.95 -0.91
N ILE A 93 -23.57 -0.79 -2.24
CA ILE A 93 -23.62 0.51 -2.90
C ILE A 93 -24.85 1.30 -2.47
N GLU A 94 -26.02 0.67 -2.44
CA GLU A 94 -27.25 1.35 -2.01
C GLU A 94 -27.19 1.77 -0.56
N ALA A 95 -26.69 0.93 0.35
CA ALA A 95 -26.55 1.26 1.76
C ALA A 95 -25.60 2.45 1.99
N GLU A 96 -24.44 2.47 1.30
CA GLU A 96 -23.48 3.55 1.42
C GLU A 96 -23.99 4.84 0.74
N ALA A 97 -24.70 4.74 -0.39
CA ALA A 97 -25.32 5.90 -1.05
C ALA A 97 -26.38 6.56 -0.16
N LEU A 98 -27.23 5.77 0.51
CA LEU A 98 -28.21 6.29 1.46
C LEU A 98 -27.56 6.98 2.65
N TRP A 99 -26.49 6.38 3.19
CA TRP A 99 -25.74 6.99 4.29
C TRP A 99 -25.10 8.30 3.84
N LEU A 100 -24.43 8.35 2.69
CA LEU A 100 -23.82 9.56 2.15
C LEU A 100 -24.85 10.66 1.89
N ALA A 101 -25.99 10.34 1.30
CA ALA A 101 -27.09 11.28 1.08
C ALA A 101 -27.61 11.86 2.39
N SER A 102 -27.66 11.08 3.48
CA SER A 102 -28.08 11.54 4.80
C SER A 102 -27.16 12.56 5.45
N GLN A 103 -25.90 12.67 4.98
CA GLN A 103 -24.94 13.64 5.51
C GLN A 103 -25.26 15.10 5.09
N GLY A 104 -26.07 15.31 4.06
CA GLY A 104 -26.49 16.63 3.62
C GLY A 104 -25.35 17.55 3.15
N GLN A 105 -24.24 16.99 2.72
CA GLN A 105 -23.06 17.70 2.22
C GLN A 105 -22.78 17.31 0.77
N PRO A 106 -22.16 18.19 -0.04
CA PRO A 106 -21.56 17.78 -1.32
C PRO A 106 -20.52 16.71 -1.08
N VAL A 107 -20.51 15.69 -1.95
CA VAL A 107 -19.63 14.51 -1.83
C VAL A 107 -18.65 14.46 -3.00
N LEU A 108 -17.39 14.16 -2.71
CA LEU A 108 -16.40 13.71 -3.68
C LEU A 108 -16.04 12.27 -3.35
N ILE A 109 -16.16 11.37 -4.33
CA ILE A 109 -15.69 9.99 -4.22
C ILE A 109 -14.25 9.93 -4.72
N ILE A 110 -13.40 9.26 -3.95
CA ILE A 110 -12.04 8.88 -4.36
C ILE A 110 -11.97 7.36 -4.40
N GLY A 111 -11.44 6.78 -5.47
CA GLY A 111 -11.21 5.34 -5.61
C GLY A 111 -9.73 5.00 -5.66
N ASP A 112 -9.27 4.18 -4.73
CA ASP A 112 -7.94 3.55 -4.75
C ASP A 112 -8.10 2.02 -4.55
N ILE A 113 -8.41 1.26 -5.49
CA ILE A 113 -8.87 1.32 -6.89
C ILE A 113 -10.08 0.40 -7.11
N PRO A 114 -10.96 0.18 -6.15
CA PRO A 114 -12.12 -0.67 -6.37
C PRO A 114 -12.97 -0.12 -7.53
N PRO A 115 -13.24 -0.90 -8.59
CA PRO A 115 -14.12 -0.46 -9.69
C PRO A 115 -15.53 -0.07 -9.21
N ALA A 116 -15.97 -0.65 -8.11
CA ALA A 116 -17.28 -0.37 -7.48
C ALA A 116 -17.45 1.11 -7.05
N ALA A 117 -16.37 1.85 -6.86
CA ALA A 117 -16.43 3.29 -6.57
C ALA A 117 -17.13 4.08 -7.70
N ALA A 118 -17.02 3.62 -8.97
CA ALA A 118 -17.72 4.23 -10.09
C ALA A 118 -19.25 4.08 -9.97
N ALA A 119 -19.73 2.91 -9.58
CA ALA A 119 -21.15 2.67 -9.39
C ALA A 119 -21.71 3.47 -8.19
N LEU A 120 -20.93 3.64 -7.12
CA LEU A 120 -21.30 4.50 -5.98
C LEU A 120 -21.39 5.97 -6.42
N ALA A 121 -20.38 6.47 -7.14
CA ALA A 121 -20.37 7.83 -7.67
C ALA A 121 -21.56 8.10 -8.60
N GLN A 122 -21.84 7.18 -9.51
CA GLN A 122 -23.00 7.27 -10.42
C GLN A 122 -24.31 7.26 -9.65
N ARG A 123 -24.45 6.41 -8.61
CA ARG A 123 -25.68 6.32 -7.80
C ARG A 123 -25.96 7.64 -7.05
N LEU A 124 -24.94 8.41 -6.73
CA LEU A 124 -25.00 9.68 -6.00
C LEU A 124 -25.02 10.91 -6.92
N ASP A 125 -24.82 10.72 -8.22
CA ASP A 125 -24.49 11.83 -9.16
C ASP A 125 -23.33 12.68 -8.63
N ALA A 126 -22.30 12.00 -8.07
CA ALA A 126 -21.15 12.60 -7.44
C ALA A 126 -19.90 12.46 -8.33
N PRO A 127 -18.99 13.44 -8.28
CA PRO A 127 -17.72 13.34 -8.99
C PRO A 127 -16.83 12.22 -8.43
N LEU A 128 -15.98 11.67 -9.30
CA LEU A 128 -15.07 10.57 -9.00
C LEU A 128 -13.63 10.89 -9.41
N VAL A 129 -12.71 10.81 -8.46
CA VAL A 129 -11.27 10.89 -8.69
C VAL A 129 -10.64 9.54 -8.41
N TRP A 130 -9.89 9.00 -9.36
CA TRP A 130 -9.07 7.82 -9.14
C TRP A 130 -7.68 8.22 -8.64
N MET A 131 -7.12 7.44 -7.73
CA MET A 131 -5.73 7.54 -7.31
C MET A 131 -5.10 6.16 -7.34
N SER A 132 -4.14 5.93 -8.22
CA SER A 132 -3.50 4.62 -8.32
C SER A 132 -2.22 4.59 -9.15
N ASN A 133 -1.51 3.45 -9.05
CA ASN A 133 -0.41 3.05 -9.93
C ASN A 133 -0.78 1.88 -10.85
N PHE A 134 -1.96 1.28 -10.70
CA PHE A 134 -2.50 0.24 -11.60
C PHE A 134 -4.02 0.18 -11.50
N GLY A 135 -4.67 -0.48 -12.47
CA GLY A 135 -6.07 -0.89 -12.38
C GLY A 135 -6.21 -2.41 -12.31
N TRP A 136 -7.32 -2.89 -11.78
CA TRP A 136 -7.61 -4.34 -11.82
C TRP A 136 -7.75 -4.85 -13.26
N ASP A 137 -8.04 -3.99 -14.24
CA ASP A 137 -8.00 -4.31 -15.67
C ASP A 137 -6.60 -4.70 -16.14
N ASP A 138 -5.57 -3.98 -15.69
CA ASP A 138 -4.16 -4.30 -15.98
C ASP A 138 -3.70 -5.59 -15.28
N ILE A 139 -4.24 -5.89 -14.09
CA ILE A 139 -3.90 -7.09 -13.33
C ILE A 139 -4.61 -8.34 -13.84
N TYR A 140 -5.91 -8.24 -14.15
CA TYR A 140 -6.73 -9.40 -14.53
C TYR A 140 -6.53 -9.82 -15.98
N ARG A 141 -6.33 -8.89 -16.90
CA ARG A 141 -6.21 -9.18 -18.35
C ARG A 141 -5.10 -10.18 -18.69
N PRO A 142 -3.89 -10.10 -18.12
CA PRO A 142 -2.83 -11.10 -18.37
C PRO A 142 -3.12 -12.50 -17.83
N LEU A 143 -4.10 -12.67 -16.93
CA LEU A 143 -4.45 -13.97 -16.33
C LEU A 143 -5.31 -14.86 -17.24
N GLY A 144 -5.69 -14.33 -18.42
CA GLY A 144 -6.36 -15.09 -19.46
C GLY A 144 -7.89 -14.99 -19.45
N CYS A 145 -8.53 -15.80 -20.30
CA CYS A 145 -9.95 -15.65 -20.64
C CYS A 145 -10.93 -15.79 -19.45
N ALA A 146 -10.57 -16.52 -18.41
CA ALA A 146 -11.41 -16.64 -17.21
C ALA A 146 -11.56 -15.30 -16.46
N PHE A 147 -10.60 -14.40 -16.57
CA PHE A 147 -10.61 -13.09 -15.94
C PHE A 147 -11.10 -11.96 -16.87
N GLN A 148 -11.32 -12.26 -18.17
CA GLN A 148 -11.60 -11.25 -19.18
C GLN A 148 -12.79 -10.36 -18.82
N ARG A 149 -13.92 -10.94 -18.37
CA ARG A 149 -15.12 -10.16 -18.00
C ARG A 149 -14.85 -9.17 -16.87
N TRP A 150 -14.01 -9.57 -15.90
CA TRP A 150 -13.63 -8.73 -14.77
C TRP A 150 -12.68 -7.60 -15.17
N ALA A 151 -11.73 -7.90 -16.06
CA ALA A 151 -10.85 -6.89 -16.63
C ALA A 151 -11.62 -5.85 -17.45
N ASP A 152 -12.60 -6.29 -18.26
CA ASP A 152 -13.40 -5.39 -19.10
C ASP A 152 -14.33 -4.54 -18.25
N ALA A 153 -15.01 -5.12 -17.24
CA ALA A 153 -15.86 -4.39 -16.31
C ALA A 153 -15.06 -3.34 -15.50
N ALA A 154 -13.85 -3.70 -15.04
CA ALA A 154 -12.98 -2.76 -14.35
C ALA A 154 -12.55 -1.60 -15.27
N ALA A 155 -12.13 -1.90 -16.51
CA ALA A 155 -11.76 -0.88 -17.49
C ALA A 155 -12.92 0.07 -17.83
N GLU A 156 -14.16 -0.43 -17.88
CA GLU A 156 -15.36 0.39 -18.08
C GLU A 156 -15.60 1.32 -16.88
N ALA A 157 -15.50 0.81 -15.66
CA ALA A 157 -15.66 1.59 -14.44
C ALA A 157 -14.63 2.71 -14.34
N TYR A 158 -13.35 2.43 -14.68
CA TYR A 158 -12.30 3.43 -14.60
C TYR A 158 -12.51 4.61 -15.55
N ARG A 159 -13.09 4.40 -16.74
CA ARG A 159 -13.41 5.48 -17.68
C ARG A 159 -14.48 6.44 -17.17
N CYS A 160 -15.24 6.06 -16.14
CA CYS A 160 -16.26 6.92 -15.53
C CYS A 160 -15.70 7.98 -14.58
N GLY A 161 -14.40 8.01 -14.32
CA GLY A 161 -13.77 9.03 -13.47
C GLY A 161 -13.64 10.39 -14.15
N ASP A 162 -13.44 11.43 -13.35
CA ASP A 162 -13.20 12.80 -13.78
C ASP A 162 -11.71 13.16 -13.85
N LEU A 163 -10.88 12.49 -13.05
CA LEU A 163 -9.45 12.72 -12.91
C LEU A 163 -8.75 11.45 -12.45
N LEU A 164 -7.51 11.23 -12.92
CA LEU A 164 -6.59 10.24 -12.39
C LEU A 164 -5.40 10.93 -11.69
N LEU A 165 -5.26 10.73 -10.40
CA LEU A 165 -4.02 10.99 -9.66
C LEU A 165 -3.11 9.76 -9.83
N ARG A 166 -2.16 9.87 -10.76
CA ARG A 166 -1.30 8.77 -11.17
C ARG A 166 -0.10 8.65 -10.26
N CYS A 167 -0.08 7.61 -9.43
CA CYS A 167 1.06 7.29 -8.56
C CYS A 167 2.26 6.78 -9.37
N PRO A 168 3.49 6.86 -8.85
CA PRO A 168 4.69 6.31 -9.51
C PRO A 168 4.64 4.77 -9.61
N PHE A 169 5.55 4.20 -10.41
CA PHE A 169 5.64 2.75 -10.68
C PHE A 169 4.36 2.21 -11.31
N ASP A 170 3.82 3.00 -12.22
CA ASP A 170 2.50 2.80 -12.79
C ASP A 170 2.49 1.78 -13.94
N LEU A 171 1.39 1.05 -14.05
CA LEU A 171 1.00 0.30 -15.23
C LEU A 171 0.33 1.22 -16.26
N ALA A 172 -0.13 0.63 -17.36
CA ALA A 172 -0.61 1.42 -18.50
C ALA A 172 -1.82 2.31 -18.19
N MET A 173 -2.82 1.80 -17.46
CA MET A 173 -4.04 2.54 -17.06
C MET A 173 -4.63 3.39 -18.20
N HIS A 174 -4.96 2.77 -19.35
CA HIS A 174 -5.49 3.46 -20.54
C HIS A 174 -6.96 3.84 -20.37
N TRP A 175 -7.25 4.69 -19.38
CA TRP A 175 -8.64 5.07 -19.02
C TRP A 175 -9.14 6.31 -19.76
N GLY A 176 -8.24 7.07 -20.40
CA GLY A 176 -8.59 8.26 -21.20
C GLY A 176 -9.01 9.47 -20.36
N LEU A 177 -8.64 9.50 -19.11
CA LEU A 177 -8.95 10.60 -18.18
C LEU A 177 -7.86 11.70 -18.23
N PRO A 178 -8.21 12.94 -17.86
CA PRO A 178 -7.23 13.90 -17.41
C PRO A 178 -6.39 13.28 -16.28
N GLU A 179 -5.07 13.47 -16.30
CA GLU A 179 -4.21 12.90 -15.26
C GLU A 179 -3.26 13.91 -14.66
N GLN A 180 -2.94 13.70 -13.38
CA GLN A 180 -1.84 14.39 -12.70
C GLN A 180 -0.90 13.34 -12.11
N ARG A 181 0.38 13.39 -12.49
CA ARG A 181 1.40 12.52 -11.93
C ARG A 181 1.83 13.00 -10.56
N LEU A 182 2.05 12.05 -9.66
CA LEU A 182 2.45 12.26 -8.28
C LEU A 182 3.88 11.76 -8.06
N GLY A 183 4.54 12.33 -7.05
CA GLY A 183 5.74 11.75 -6.46
C GLY A 183 5.42 10.51 -5.59
N LEU A 184 6.35 10.11 -4.73
CA LEU A 184 6.17 8.99 -3.82
C LEU A 184 5.04 9.28 -2.83
N VAL A 185 3.99 8.45 -2.85
CA VAL A 185 2.84 8.59 -1.95
C VAL A 185 3.05 7.68 -0.74
N CYS A 186 3.52 8.27 0.35
CA CYS A 186 3.78 7.56 1.61
C CYS A 186 3.53 8.45 2.83
N ALA A 187 3.38 7.81 3.98
CA ALA A 187 3.23 8.51 5.25
C ALA A 187 4.58 9.06 5.74
N SER A 188 4.52 10.20 6.45
CA SER A 188 5.68 10.67 7.21
C SER A 188 5.93 9.79 8.43
N PRO A 189 7.20 9.53 8.82
CA PRO A 189 7.51 8.85 10.07
C PRO A 189 6.93 9.59 11.29
N ARG A 190 6.50 8.83 12.28
CA ARG A 190 6.13 9.33 13.61
C ARG A 190 7.31 9.15 14.57
N PRO A 191 7.37 9.92 15.67
CA PRO A 191 8.32 9.66 16.75
C PRO A 191 8.16 8.22 17.27
N ILE A 192 9.28 7.55 17.51
CA ILE A 192 9.31 6.23 18.12
C ILE A 192 9.41 6.34 19.65
N PRO A 193 8.96 5.33 20.43
CA PRO A 193 9.11 5.31 21.88
C PRO A 193 10.58 5.44 22.29
N ALA A 194 10.84 6.21 23.37
CA ALA A 194 12.19 6.52 23.81
C ALA A 194 13.01 5.29 24.24
N ASP A 195 12.34 4.28 24.80
CA ASP A 195 12.95 2.99 25.16
C ASP A 195 13.40 2.19 23.93
N LEU A 196 12.59 2.19 22.87
CA LEU A 196 12.98 1.61 21.59
C LEU A 196 14.12 2.41 20.96
N GLU A 197 14.03 3.73 20.96
CA GLU A 197 15.09 4.60 20.42
C GLU A 197 16.43 4.30 21.09
N ALA A 198 16.46 4.26 22.43
CA ALA A 198 17.65 3.90 23.19
C ALA A 198 18.17 2.48 22.87
N CYS A 199 17.25 1.53 22.66
CA CYS A 199 17.59 0.16 22.29
C CYS A 199 18.24 0.12 20.89
N LEU A 200 17.72 0.86 19.92
CA LEU A 200 18.26 0.93 18.56
C LEU A 200 19.59 1.68 18.51
N ASP A 201 19.75 2.75 19.31
CA ASP A 201 21.00 3.52 19.41
C ASP A 201 22.14 2.71 20.06
N ALA A 202 21.81 1.75 20.91
CA ALA A 202 22.78 0.85 21.53
C ALA A 202 23.28 -0.26 20.59
N GLN A 203 22.71 -0.39 19.37
CA GLN A 203 23.16 -1.38 18.40
C GLN A 203 24.33 -0.85 17.58
N ASP A 204 25.50 -1.52 17.68
CA ASP A 204 26.64 -1.23 16.82
C ASP A 204 26.47 -1.83 15.40
N ALA A 205 25.61 -2.83 15.26
CA ALA A 205 25.34 -3.52 14.01
C ALA A 205 24.39 -2.72 13.10
N PRO A 206 24.58 -2.75 11.77
CA PRO A 206 23.64 -2.16 10.83
C PRO A 206 22.24 -2.72 11.00
N LEU A 207 21.24 -1.83 11.12
CA LEU A 207 19.85 -2.21 11.24
C LEU A 207 19.27 -2.58 9.87
N VAL A 208 18.51 -3.68 9.81
CA VAL A 208 17.82 -4.19 8.62
C VAL A 208 16.34 -4.36 8.95
N LEU A 209 15.47 -3.56 8.31
CA LEU A 209 14.03 -3.78 8.42
C LEU A 209 13.60 -4.91 7.47
N VAL A 210 12.90 -5.92 8.00
CA VAL A 210 12.37 -7.03 7.20
C VAL A 210 10.86 -6.87 7.04
N GLY A 211 10.37 -6.80 5.78
CA GLY A 211 8.97 -6.53 5.49
C GLY A 211 8.42 -7.30 4.28
N PHE A 212 7.60 -8.34 4.54
CA PHE A 212 6.94 -9.15 3.50
C PHE A 212 5.42 -8.90 3.42
N GLY A 213 4.93 -7.85 4.07
CA GLY A 213 3.51 -7.48 4.11
C GLY A 213 2.68 -8.29 5.10
N GLY A 214 1.37 -8.03 5.14
CA GLY A 214 0.46 -8.53 6.17
C GLY A 214 0.24 -10.04 6.23
N LEU A 215 0.59 -10.79 5.16
CA LEU A 215 0.51 -12.26 5.17
C LEU A 215 1.74 -12.93 5.78
N GLY A 216 2.77 -12.16 6.11
CA GLY A 216 4.01 -12.69 6.63
C GLY A 216 4.72 -13.65 5.68
N LEU A 217 6.03 -13.73 5.78
CA LEU A 217 6.82 -14.85 5.29
C LEU A 217 7.41 -15.51 6.52
N SER A 218 7.22 -16.83 6.64
CA SER A 218 7.84 -17.59 7.71
C SER A 218 9.33 -17.73 7.42
N LEU A 219 10.14 -16.84 7.97
CA LEU A 219 11.59 -16.95 7.93
C LEU A 219 12.07 -17.72 9.16
N SER A 220 12.83 -18.80 8.94
CA SER A 220 13.35 -19.60 10.04
C SER A 220 14.43 -18.84 10.82
N ARG A 221 14.58 -19.17 12.08
CA ARG A 221 15.62 -18.67 12.98
C ARG A 221 17.03 -18.77 12.37
N ASP A 222 17.32 -19.90 11.72
CA ASP A 222 18.66 -20.20 11.19
C ASP A 222 19.10 -19.20 10.11
N LEU A 223 18.15 -18.63 9.35
CA LEU A 223 18.45 -17.64 8.32
C LEU A 223 19.02 -16.36 8.92
N PHE A 224 18.48 -15.90 10.06
CA PHE A 224 18.99 -14.70 10.75
C PHE A 224 20.34 -14.94 11.42
N GLN A 225 20.62 -16.18 11.84
CA GLN A 225 21.89 -16.55 12.44
C GLN A 225 23.06 -16.54 11.44
N LEU A 226 22.78 -16.61 10.13
CA LEU A 226 23.79 -16.43 9.09
C LEU A 226 24.35 -14.99 9.03
N TRP A 227 23.67 -14.04 9.66
CA TRP A 227 24.02 -12.62 9.62
C TRP A 227 24.29 -12.04 11.02
N PRO A 228 25.26 -12.55 11.78
CA PRO A 228 25.50 -12.16 13.17
C PRO A 228 25.96 -10.69 13.32
N ASN A 229 26.44 -10.09 12.24
CA ASN A 229 26.91 -8.69 12.22
C ASN A 229 25.81 -7.70 11.76
N HIS A 230 24.55 -8.13 11.66
CA HIS A 230 23.41 -7.29 11.34
C HIS A 230 22.34 -7.45 12.42
N HIS A 231 21.58 -6.39 12.69
CA HIS A 231 20.45 -6.44 13.60
C HIS A 231 19.14 -6.25 12.85
N PHE A 232 18.20 -7.17 13.04
CA PHE A 232 16.96 -7.24 12.27
C PHE A 232 15.79 -6.63 13.05
N LEU A 233 14.98 -5.82 12.37
CA LEU A 233 13.72 -5.30 12.87
C LEU A 233 12.57 -5.96 12.13
N LEU A 234 11.66 -6.59 12.85
CA LEU A 234 10.46 -7.22 12.30
C LEU A 234 9.22 -6.48 12.81
N PRO A 235 8.24 -6.17 11.94
CA PRO A 235 6.94 -5.69 12.39
C PRO A 235 6.33 -6.69 13.38
N ALA A 236 5.54 -6.19 14.35
CA ALA A 236 4.75 -7.04 15.23
C ALA A 236 3.92 -8.01 14.36
N SER A 237 4.21 -9.28 14.45
CA SER A 237 3.60 -10.29 13.57
C SER A 237 2.23 -10.66 14.09
N ALA A 238 1.26 -10.74 13.18
CA ALA A 238 -0.02 -11.43 13.46
C ALA A 238 0.18 -12.94 13.70
N ASP A 239 1.33 -13.50 13.32
CA ASP A 239 1.70 -14.91 13.55
C ASP A 239 2.59 -15.06 14.79
N ALA A 240 1.95 -14.92 15.96
CA ALA A 240 2.61 -15.10 17.25
C ALA A 240 3.17 -16.53 17.47
N SER A 241 2.88 -17.49 16.60
CA SER A 241 3.29 -18.88 16.77
C SER A 241 4.80 -19.10 16.58
N GLN A 242 5.44 -18.28 15.72
CA GLN A 242 6.89 -18.32 15.50
C GLN A 242 7.67 -17.26 16.28
N ALA A 243 6.98 -16.31 16.88
CA ALA A 243 7.57 -15.20 17.63
C ALA A 243 8.52 -15.64 18.76
N PRO A 244 8.26 -16.70 19.57
CA PRO A 244 9.13 -17.06 20.69
C PRO A 244 10.56 -17.48 20.26
N GLU A 245 10.69 -18.22 19.16
CA GLU A 245 12.00 -18.68 18.68
C GLU A 245 12.83 -17.54 18.08
N LEU A 246 12.16 -16.64 17.33
CA LEU A 246 12.79 -15.47 16.76
C LEU A 246 13.11 -14.42 17.83
N ALA A 247 12.24 -14.20 18.80
CA ALA A 247 12.45 -13.26 19.91
C ALA A 247 13.65 -13.64 20.80
N ALA A 248 14.07 -14.90 20.78
CA ALA A 248 15.25 -15.36 21.52
C ALA A 248 16.57 -15.06 20.80
N LEU A 249 16.55 -14.52 19.58
CA LEU A 249 17.76 -14.17 18.85
C LEU A 249 18.33 -12.84 19.34
N PRO A 250 19.65 -12.78 19.62
CA PRO A 250 20.28 -11.55 20.12
C PRO A 250 20.37 -10.43 19.08
N ASN A 251 20.25 -10.79 17.79
CA ASN A 251 20.32 -9.88 16.65
C ASN A 251 18.97 -9.62 15.99
N LEU A 252 17.85 -9.73 16.75
CA LEU A 252 16.51 -9.48 16.25
C LEU A 252 15.66 -8.76 17.29
N THR A 253 14.93 -7.76 16.85
CA THR A 253 13.93 -7.03 17.64
C THR A 253 12.61 -6.98 16.92
N PHE A 254 11.53 -7.37 17.60
CA PHE A 254 10.18 -7.11 17.12
C PHE A 254 9.79 -5.67 17.42
N LEU A 255 9.19 -5.01 16.45
CA LEU A 255 8.63 -3.68 16.67
C LEU A 255 7.44 -3.79 17.63
N PRO A 256 7.28 -2.84 18.57
CA PRO A 256 6.12 -2.80 19.44
C PRO A 256 4.80 -2.69 18.66
N ASP A 257 3.72 -3.17 19.26
CA ASP A 257 2.37 -2.91 18.74
C ASP A 257 2.11 -1.41 18.61
N GLY A 258 1.42 -1.01 17.56
CA GLY A 258 1.12 0.40 17.30
C GLY A 258 2.21 1.17 16.56
N LEU A 259 3.36 0.56 16.29
CA LEU A 259 4.43 1.15 15.50
C LEU A 259 4.37 0.67 14.04
N ARG A 260 4.47 1.60 13.10
CA ARG A 260 4.49 1.28 11.66
C ARG A 260 5.94 1.03 11.21
N PRO A 261 6.18 0.15 10.23
CA PRO A 261 7.51 -0.03 9.64
C PRO A 261 8.16 1.28 9.20
N VAL A 262 7.40 2.21 8.62
CA VAL A 262 7.88 3.51 8.15
C VAL A 262 8.46 4.37 9.30
N ASP A 263 8.01 4.18 10.53
CA ASP A 263 8.44 4.99 11.68
C ASP A 263 9.89 4.68 12.11
N VAL A 264 10.39 3.47 11.82
CA VAL A 264 11.78 3.05 12.13
C VAL A 264 12.67 2.95 10.89
N LEU A 265 12.10 2.99 9.71
CA LEU A 265 12.79 2.69 8.46
C LEU A 265 14.01 3.62 8.23
N GLY A 266 13.88 4.91 8.56
CA GLY A 266 15.00 5.87 8.46
C GLY A 266 16.18 5.60 9.38
N ARG A 267 16.03 4.72 10.36
CA ARG A 267 17.13 4.24 11.23
C ARG A 267 17.84 3.02 10.61
N CYS A 268 17.26 2.42 9.58
CA CYS A 268 17.78 1.19 8.97
C CYS A 268 18.77 1.51 7.85
N SER A 269 19.83 0.73 7.79
CA SER A 269 20.79 0.76 6.67
C SER A 269 20.23 0.07 5.43
N ARG A 270 19.31 -0.89 5.63
CA ARG A 270 18.73 -1.72 4.59
C ARG A 270 17.27 -2.05 4.89
N PHE A 271 16.51 -2.26 3.82
CA PHE A 271 15.21 -2.91 3.82
C PHE A 271 15.31 -4.24 3.08
N LEU A 272 14.83 -5.33 3.66
CA LEU A 272 14.72 -6.64 3.03
C LEU A 272 13.23 -6.99 2.88
N GLY A 273 12.75 -7.17 1.64
CA GLY A 273 11.33 -7.45 1.45
C GLY A 273 10.95 -7.85 0.03
N LYS A 274 9.63 -7.86 -0.22
CA LYS A 274 9.05 -8.09 -1.55
C LYS A 274 8.73 -6.77 -2.26
N PRO A 275 8.51 -6.78 -3.59
CA PRO A 275 7.96 -5.62 -4.28
C PRO A 275 6.58 -5.27 -3.71
N GLY A 276 6.47 -4.08 -3.13
CA GLY A 276 5.24 -3.53 -2.59
C GLY A 276 5.26 -2.02 -2.65
N PHE A 277 4.19 -1.41 -3.17
CA PHE A 277 4.13 0.03 -3.46
C PHE A 277 4.50 0.88 -2.24
N SER A 278 3.81 0.69 -1.11
CA SER A 278 4.04 1.53 0.08
C SER A 278 5.43 1.37 0.65
N SER A 279 5.93 0.11 0.79
CA SER A 279 7.29 -0.13 1.28
C SER A 279 8.35 0.49 0.37
N PHE A 280 8.13 0.51 -0.95
CA PHE A 280 9.03 1.15 -1.90
C PHE A 280 9.01 2.67 -1.75
N CYS A 281 7.83 3.27 -1.72
CA CYS A 281 7.69 4.70 -1.50
C CYS A 281 8.31 5.14 -0.17
N GLU A 282 8.06 4.40 0.90
CA GLU A 282 8.58 4.68 2.24
C GLU A 282 10.10 4.56 2.31
N ALA A 283 10.68 3.49 1.74
CA ALA A 283 12.14 3.28 1.74
C ALA A 283 12.85 4.32 0.86
N MET A 284 12.34 4.61 -0.33
CA MET A 284 12.90 5.61 -1.23
C MET A 284 12.80 7.01 -0.64
N ALA A 285 11.67 7.38 -0.03
CA ALA A 285 11.48 8.69 0.59
C ALA A 285 12.47 8.94 1.75
N GLN A 286 12.93 7.88 2.41
CA GLN A 286 13.91 7.95 3.50
C GLN A 286 15.35 7.61 3.07
N GLY A 287 15.58 7.36 1.77
CA GLY A 287 16.90 7.06 1.23
C GLY A 287 17.49 5.72 1.65
N VAL A 288 16.64 4.77 2.06
CA VAL A 288 17.05 3.44 2.53
C VAL A 288 17.26 2.50 1.37
N GLY A 289 18.43 1.85 1.32
CA GLY A 289 18.73 0.86 0.31
C GLY A 289 17.94 -0.43 0.46
N MET A 290 17.53 -1.05 -0.65
CA MET A 290 16.59 -2.16 -0.64
C MET A 290 17.18 -3.45 -1.20
N HIS A 291 16.97 -4.56 -0.49
CA HIS A 291 17.16 -5.94 -0.95
C HIS A 291 15.77 -6.53 -1.24
N VAL A 292 15.45 -6.70 -2.51
CA VAL A 292 14.09 -7.04 -2.93
C VAL A 292 14.05 -8.41 -3.57
N VAL A 293 13.19 -9.28 -3.03
CA VAL A 293 12.96 -10.62 -3.57
C VAL A 293 12.01 -10.54 -4.75
N GLU A 294 12.42 -11.01 -5.91
CA GLU A 294 11.60 -10.99 -7.11
C GLU A 294 10.30 -11.78 -6.92
N ARG A 295 9.22 -11.21 -7.41
CA ARG A 295 7.88 -11.81 -7.37
C ARG A 295 7.40 -12.05 -8.80
N SER A 296 6.86 -13.24 -9.06
CA SER A 296 6.22 -13.58 -10.33
C SER A 296 4.70 -13.59 -10.21
N GLY A 297 4.01 -13.48 -11.35
CA GLY A 297 2.55 -13.66 -11.41
C GLY A 297 1.69 -12.49 -10.94
N PHE A 298 2.28 -11.32 -10.68
CA PHE A 298 1.56 -10.09 -10.39
C PHE A 298 2.14 -8.94 -11.22
N ALA A 299 1.35 -8.37 -12.13
CA ALA A 299 1.83 -7.43 -13.13
C ALA A 299 2.49 -6.17 -12.54
N GLU A 300 2.00 -5.66 -11.41
CA GLU A 300 2.58 -4.52 -10.70
C GLU A 300 4.05 -4.74 -10.32
N ALA A 301 4.43 -6.00 -10.02
CA ALA A 301 5.78 -6.30 -9.55
C ALA A 301 6.86 -5.88 -10.55
N SER A 302 6.61 -5.99 -11.86
CA SER A 302 7.56 -5.58 -12.89
C SER A 302 7.79 -4.06 -12.89
N ALA A 303 6.73 -3.27 -12.79
CA ALA A 303 6.82 -1.81 -12.74
C ALA A 303 7.53 -1.33 -11.46
N LEU A 304 7.25 -1.96 -10.32
CA LEU A 304 7.97 -1.71 -9.07
C LEU A 304 9.46 -2.03 -9.19
N MET A 305 9.83 -3.19 -9.75
CA MET A 305 11.23 -3.58 -9.94
C MET A 305 11.97 -2.66 -10.92
N ASP A 306 11.30 -2.17 -11.96
CA ASP A 306 11.88 -1.17 -12.86
C ASP A 306 12.08 0.17 -12.15
N GLY A 307 11.09 0.62 -11.38
CA GLY A 307 11.21 1.80 -10.53
C GLY A 307 12.33 1.70 -9.49
N LEU A 308 12.48 0.53 -8.89
CA LEU A 308 13.58 0.23 -7.96
C LEU A 308 14.95 0.45 -8.62
N ARG A 309 15.17 -0.15 -9.79
CA ARG A 309 16.44 -0.03 -10.54
C ARG A 309 16.72 1.38 -10.99
N ARG A 310 15.68 2.14 -11.29
CA ARG A 310 15.80 3.53 -11.76
C ARG A 310 16.08 4.52 -10.63
N HIS A 311 15.46 4.37 -9.47
CA HIS A 311 15.38 5.44 -8.49
C HIS A 311 15.93 5.11 -7.11
N SER A 312 16.34 3.86 -6.83
CA SER A 312 16.84 3.47 -5.50
C SER A 312 18.12 2.66 -5.55
N GLN A 313 18.92 2.81 -4.51
CA GLN A 313 20.01 1.87 -4.24
C GLN A 313 19.42 0.51 -3.89
N HIS A 314 19.86 -0.56 -4.58
CA HIS A 314 19.17 -1.83 -4.48
C HIS A 314 20.05 -3.07 -4.68
N ARG A 315 19.49 -4.21 -4.31
CA ARG A 315 19.83 -5.56 -4.78
C ARG A 315 18.55 -6.34 -5.04
N CYS A 316 18.57 -7.12 -6.12
CA CYS A 316 17.49 -8.05 -6.44
C CYS A 316 17.91 -9.43 -5.99
N LEU A 317 17.03 -10.12 -5.25
CA LEU A 317 17.23 -11.47 -4.75
C LEU A 317 16.26 -12.43 -5.43
N SER A 318 16.73 -13.59 -5.77
CA SER A 318 15.87 -14.70 -6.18
C SER A 318 15.16 -15.31 -4.96
N ARG A 319 14.10 -16.08 -5.20
CA ARG A 319 13.43 -16.86 -4.15
C ARG A 319 14.41 -17.82 -3.46
N GLN A 320 15.30 -18.47 -4.22
CA GLN A 320 16.31 -19.37 -3.66
C GLN A 320 17.26 -18.65 -2.71
N GLU A 321 17.73 -17.43 -3.06
CA GLU A 321 18.59 -16.64 -2.18
C GLU A 321 17.88 -16.24 -0.90
N LEU A 322 16.58 -15.90 -0.96
CA LEU A 322 15.77 -15.66 0.23
C LEU A 322 15.72 -16.91 1.12
N ASP A 323 15.36 -18.06 0.55
CA ASP A 323 15.10 -19.31 1.27
C ASP A 323 16.39 -19.93 1.86
N THR A 324 17.56 -19.61 1.29
CA THR A 324 18.87 -20.08 1.78
C THR A 324 19.60 -19.07 2.65
N GLY A 325 19.04 -17.88 2.88
CA GLY A 325 19.66 -16.81 3.66
C GLY A 325 20.81 -16.08 2.94
N ALA A 326 20.97 -16.26 1.64
CA ALA A 326 21.97 -15.57 0.82
C ALA A 326 21.52 -14.13 0.50
N TRP A 327 21.22 -13.35 1.53
CA TRP A 327 20.57 -12.02 1.41
C TRP A 327 21.49 -10.90 0.94
N GLN A 328 22.78 -11.17 0.72
CA GLN A 328 23.77 -10.23 0.19
C GLN A 328 23.90 -8.91 0.99
N LEU A 329 23.60 -8.90 2.29
CA LEU A 329 23.58 -7.69 3.12
C LEU A 329 24.94 -7.03 3.27
N ASP A 330 26.03 -7.78 3.13
CA ASP A 330 27.43 -7.35 3.14
C ASP A 330 27.90 -6.79 1.78
N GLN A 331 27.12 -6.98 0.72
CA GLN A 331 27.49 -6.52 -0.60
C GLN A 331 27.14 -5.04 -0.82
N PRO A 332 27.96 -4.27 -1.58
CA PRO A 332 27.60 -2.93 -2.00
C PRO A 332 26.28 -2.91 -2.76
N LEU A 333 25.43 -1.94 -2.51
CA LEU A 333 24.21 -1.74 -3.30
C LEU A 333 24.55 -1.28 -4.71
N LEU A 334 23.72 -1.68 -5.67
CA LEU A 334 23.74 -1.17 -7.03
C LEU A 334 23.17 0.26 -7.03
N ALA A 335 23.83 1.15 -7.74
CA ALA A 335 23.37 2.53 -7.87
C ALA A 335 22.13 2.62 -8.77
N PRO A 336 21.22 3.56 -8.50
CA PRO A 336 20.11 3.84 -9.40
C PRO A 336 20.59 4.46 -10.71
N SER A 337 19.82 4.24 -11.81
CA SER A 337 20.14 4.82 -13.12
C SER A 337 19.59 6.25 -13.32
N GLU A 338 18.68 6.69 -12.47
CA GLU A 338 18.03 8.01 -12.51
C GLU A 338 18.02 8.66 -11.12
N ALA A 339 17.68 9.95 -11.09
CA ALA A 339 17.53 10.69 -9.84
C ALA A 339 16.39 10.13 -8.96
N PRO A 340 16.48 10.29 -7.62
CA PRO A 340 15.39 9.95 -6.72
C PRO A 340 14.09 10.69 -7.08
N LEU A 341 12.95 10.02 -6.86
CA LEU A 341 11.63 10.65 -6.99
C LEU A 341 11.35 11.57 -5.80
N SER A 342 10.50 12.60 -6.02
CA SER A 342 10.02 13.45 -4.94
C SER A 342 9.23 12.65 -3.89
N ALA A 343 9.44 12.94 -2.60
CA ALA A 343 8.69 12.34 -1.49
C ALA A 343 7.39 13.09 -1.14
N SER A 344 6.99 14.06 -1.97
CA SER A 344 5.81 14.93 -1.72
C SER A 344 4.48 14.40 -2.27
N GLY A 345 4.43 13.17 -2.80
CA GLY A 345 3.26 12.66 -3.51
C GLY A 345 1.95 12.69 -2.72
N ALA A 346 1.98 12.48 -1.41
CA ALA A 346 0.77 12.59 -0.58
C ALA A 346 0.27 14.04 -0.46
N GLU A 347 1.18 15.01 -0.34
CA GLU A 347 0.84 16.45 -0.31
C GLU A 347 0.37 16.91 -1.70
N GLU A 348 1.04 16.48 -2.77
CA GLU A 348 0.65 16.77 -4.16
C GLU A 348 -0.76 16.26 -4.45
N ALA A 349 -1.10 15.04 -4.03
CA ALA A 349 -2.44 14.49 -4.17
C ALA A 349 -3.49 15.32 -3.40
N ALA A 350 -3.19 15.69 -2.16
CA ALA A 350 -4.10 16.51 -1.35
C ALA A 350 -4.31 17.91 -1.94
N LEU A 351 -3.24 18.56 -2.42
CA LEU A 351 -3.34 19.87 -3.09
C LEU A 351 -4.14 19.78 -4.40
N ALA A 352 -3.92 18.71 -5.20
CA ALA A 352 -4.67 18.46 -6.42
C ALA A 352 -6.18 18.34 -6.12
N LEU A 353 -6.54 17.55 -5.10
CA LEU A 353 -7.93 17.37 -4.67
C LEU A 353 -8.55 18.66 -4.18
N VAL A 354 -7.83 19.47 -3.38
CA VAL A 354 -8.31 20.79 -2.94
C VAL A 354 -8.53 21.72 -4.12
N GLY A 355 -7.58 21.81 -5.04
CA GLY A 355 -7.69 22.63 -6.26
C GLY A 355 -8.83 22.19 -7.16
N TRP A 356 -8.99 20.87 -7.32
CA TRP A 356 -10.05 20.28 -8.14
C TRP A 356 -11.44 20.57 -7.57
N VAL A 357 -11.63 20.42 -6.25
CA VAL A 357 -12.88 20.78 -5.55
C VAL A 357 -13.17 22.27 -5.72
N ALA A 358 -12.19 23.15 -5.49
CA ALA A 358 -12.38 24.61 -5.60
C ALA A 358 -12.76 25.06 -7.03
N SER A 359 -12.46 24.27 -8.05
CA SER A 359 -12.81 24.58 -9.45
C SER A 359 -14.22 24.12 -9.84
N ARG A 360 -14.90 23.29 -9.01
CA ARG A 360 -16.17 22.65 -9.33
C ARG A 360 -17.32 22.96 -8.37
N PHE A 361 -17.00 23.36 -7.16
CA PHE A 361 -17.93 23.72 -6.10
C PHE A 361 -17.72 25.16 -5.62
#